data_0a3c5cdbc0f7cfad75b7ccab46fe866b
#
_entry.id   0a3c5cdbc0f7cfad75b7ccab46fe866b
#
_cell.length_a   1.000
_cell.length_b   1.000
_cell.length_c   1.000
_cell.angle_alpha   90.00
_cell.angle_beta   90.00
_cell.angle_gamma   90.00
#
_symmetry.space_group_name_H-M   'P 1'
#
loop_
_entity.id
_entity.type
_entity.pdbx_description
1 polymer ?
#
loop_
_entity_poly.entity_id
_entity_poly.type
_entity_poly.pdbx_seq_one_letter_code
_entity_poly.pdbx_strand_id
1 'polypeptide(L)'
;MEERNAIRRLIRRALEEDIGPGDVTTRAILRGGETGRARATAKAELVVAGIDVFGEVFLALDPDLAFEPRFCDGDRAVNGDLLAEVSGNLASILTAERVALNFFQRMSGIASLTRRYVDQVAGMRAKILDTRKTAPGLRVLDKYAVRAGGGVNHRFALYDGVLIKDNHIAAAGGIGPAVLRVRESVSHLLKIEVEVKTLAELAEALKAGADSVMLDNMGIGEMAEAVRRVGGKIPVEASGNMTLERVRDVAAAGVDWISVGALTHSAPAADISLAVIREEPAEGESAGSAGRKSASPGRGRESGASRR
;
A
#
# COMPACT_ATOMS: atom_id res chain seq x y z
N MET A 1 2.26 -12.28 13.01
CA MET A 1 1.15 -11.91 13.94
C MET A 1 1.17 -10.41 14.27
N GLU A 2 2.29 -9.82 14.63
CA GLU A 2 2.41 -8.39 14.98
C GLU A 2 2.08 -7.43 13.81
N GLU A 3 2.58 -7.72 12.60
CA GLU A 3 2.32 -6.93 11.40
C GLU A 3 0.81 -6.86 11.10
N ARG A 4 0.12 -8.00 11.10
CA ARG A 4 -1.34 -8.07 10.88
C ARG A 4 -2.13 -7.30 11.94
N ASN A 5 -1.72 -7.37 13.21
CA ASN A 5 -2.35 -6.61 14.28
C ASN A 5 -2.11 -5.08 14.12
N ALA A 6 -0.95 -4.67 13.63
CA ALA A 6 -0.67 -3.27 13.32
C ALA A 6 -1.56 -2.76 12.18
N ILE A 7 -1.73 -3.54 11.12
CA ILE A 7 -2.62 -3.22 9.98
C ILE A 7 -4.07 -3.07 10.45
N ARG A 8 -4.59 -4.02 11.24
CA ARG A 8 -5.96 -3.93 11.78
C ARG A 8 -6.20 -2.70 12.64
N ARG A 9 -5.21 -2.27 13.42
CA ARG A 9 -5.32 -1.00 14.17
C ARG A 9 -5.39 0.22 13.26
N LEU A 10 -4.63 0.22 12.16
CA LEU A 10 -4.68 1.31 11.17
C LEU A 10 -6.05 1.36 10.47
N ILE A 11 -6.57 0.22 10.03
CA ILE A 11 -7.90 0.12 9.41
C ILE A 11 -8.97 0.68 10.35
N ARG A 12 -8.98 0.24 11.61
CA ARG A 12 -9.97 0.72 12.59
C ARG A 12 -9.91 2.23 12.77
N ARG A 13 -8.72 2.81 12.93
CA ARG A 13 -8.56 4.26 13.07
C ARG A 13 -9.01 5.03 11.83
N ALA A 14 -8.74 4.52 10.63
CA ALA A 14 -9.17 5.14 9.39
C ALA A 14 -10.70 5.10 9.23
N LEU A 15 -11.34 3.98 9.61
CA LEU A 15 -12.79 3.89 9.64
C LEU A 15 -13.41 4.82 10.70
N GLU A 16 -12.82 4.91 11.88
CA GLU A 16 -13.26 5.85 12.93
C GLU A 16 -13.16 7.32 12.48
N GLU A 17 -12.08 7.68 11.77
CA GLU A 17 -11.86 9.02 11.22
C GLU A 17 -12.93 9.40 10.16
N ASP A 18 -13.22 8.50 9.23
CA ASP A 18 -14.08 8.78 8.08
C ASP A 18 -15.58 8.68 8.42
N ILE A 19 -15.95 7.71 9.25
CA ILE A 19 -17.36 7.44 9.59
C ILE A 19 -17.85 8.40 10.69
N GLY A 20 -17.04 8.64 11.74
CA GLY A 20 -17.43 9.46 12.88
C GLY A 20 -18.80 9.06 13.44
N PRO A 21 -19.80 10.00 13.52
CA PRO A 21 -21.15 9.71 14.00
C PRO A 21 -22.02 8.96 12.98
N GLY A 22 -21.54 8.71 11.78
CA GLY A 22 -22.17 7.88 10.74
C GLY A 22 -22.28 8.54 9.38
N ASP A 23 -22.41 7.70 8.33
CA ASP A 23 -22.61 8.11 6.95
C ASP A 23 -24.02 8.69 6.75
N VAL A 24 -24.11 10.04 6.66
CA VAL A 24 -25.37 10.76 6.52
C VAL A 24 -26.00 10.54 5.15
N THR A 25 -25.20 10.38 4.10
CA THR A 25 -25.67 10.21 2.72
C THR A 25 -26.30 8.83 2.55
N THR A 26 -25.56 7.79 2.92
CA THR A 26 -26.04 6.41 2.82
C THR A 26 -27.30 6.19 3.66
N ARG A 27 -27.33 6.72 4.89
CA ARG A 27 -28.52 6.64 5.77
C ARG A 27 -29.73 7.39 5.21
N ALA A 28 -29.53 8.46 4.45
CA ALA A 28 -30.63 9.21 3.83
C ALA A 28 -31.20 8.51 2.59
N ILE A 29 -30.37 7.76 1.86
CA ILE A 29 -30.75 7.12 0.58
C ILE A 29 -31.29 5.71 0.80
N LEU A 30 -30.61 4.91 1.64
CA LEU A 30 -30.98 3.52 1.89
C LEU A 30 -31.92 3.41 3.09
N ARG A 31 -32.92 2.53 2.93
CA ARG A 31 -33.95 2.31 3.96
C ARG A 31 -33.58 1.22 4.97
N GLY A 32 -32.48 0.50 4.73
CA GLY A 32 -31.97 -0.60 5.52
C GLY A 32 -32.34 -1.96 4.95
N GLY A 33 -31.38 -2.88 4.99
CA GLY A 33 -31.53 -4.24 4.48
C GLY A 33 -31.30 -4.43 2.98
N GLU A 34 -31.01 -3.34 2.23
CA GLU A 34 -30.63 -3.46 0.83
C GLU A 34 -29.29 -4.17 0.70
N THR A 35 -29.24 -5.18 -0.17
CA THR A 35 -28.03 -5.89 -0.56
C THR A 35 -27.59 -5.49 -1.95
N GLY A 36 -26.32 -5.64 -2.22
CA GLY A 36 -25.74 -5.34 -3.54
C GLY A 36 -24.35 -5.89 -3.68
N ARG A 37 -23.77 -5.59 -4.82
CA ARG A 37 -22.39 -5.97 -5.20
C ARG A 37 -21.63 -4.75 -5.67
N ALA A 38 -20.35 -4.67 -5.33
CA ALA A 38 -19.46 -3.62 -5.83
C ALA A 38 -18.20 -4.24 -6.44
N ARG A 39 -17.69 -3.63 -7.51
CA ARG A 39 -16.53 -4.07 -8.28
C ARG A 39 -15.40 -3.06 -8.22
N ALA A 40 -14.25 -3.49 -7.75
CA ALA A 40 -13.02 -2.71 -7.83
C ALA A 40 -12.35 -2.96 -9.18
N THR A 41 -12.12 -1.89 -9.95
CA THR A 41 -11.60 -1.97 -11.32
C THR A 41 -10.38 -1.07 -11.47
N ALA A 42 -9.30 -1.58 -12.09
CA ALA A 42 -8.14 -0.78 -12.48
C ALA A 42 -8.51 0.21 -13.58
N LYS A 43 -8.07 1.47 -13.47
CA LYS A 43 -8.26 2.53 -14.47
C LYS A 43 -7.00 2.86 -15.26
N ALA A 44 -5.88 2.24 -14.88
CA ALA A 44 -4.59 2.34 -15.56
C ALA A 44 -3.80 1.06 -15.34
N GLU A 45 -2.65 0.92 -15.99
CA GLU A 45 -1.69 -0.14 -15.65
C GLU A 45 -1.13 0.09 -14.25
N LEU A 46 -1.14 -0.96 -13.43
CA LEU A 46 -0.64 -0.94 -12.05
C LEU A 46 -0.12 -2.30 -11.60
N VAL A 47 0.62 -2.31 -10.50
CA VAL A 47 0.96 -3.52 -9.73
C VAL A 47 0.06 -3.55 -8.50
N VAL A 48 -0.68 -4.63 -8.35
CA VAL A 48 -1.60 -4.83 -7.23
C VAL A 48 -0.80 -4.95 -5.92
N ALA A 49 -1.20 -4.19 -4.89
CA ALA A 49 -0.67 -4.36 -3.55
C ALA A 49 -1.69 -3.96 -2.49
N GLY A 50 -1.85 -4.82 -1.49
CA GLY A 50 -2.80 -4.61 -0.39
C GLY A 50 -4.21 -5.08 -0.70
N ILE A 51 -4.38 -6.07 -1.57
CA ILE A 51 -5.70 -6.64 -1.89
C ILE A 51 -6.39 -7.20 -0.63
N ASP A 52 -5.63 -7.86 0.25
CA ASP A 52 -6.16 -8.35 1.53
C ASP A 52 -6.52 -7.20 2.49
N VAL A 53 -5.72 -6.11 2.49
CA VAL A 53 -6.02 -4.91 3.29
C VAL A 53 -7.30 -4.25 2.80
N PHE A 54 -7.49 -4.17 1.49
CA PHE A 54 -8.73 -3.68 0.88
C PHE A 54 -9.95 -4.47 1.35
N GLY A 55 -9.89 -5.80 1.32
CA GLY A 55 -10.95 -6.67 1.83
C GLY A 55 -11.15 -6.56 3.35
N GLU A 56 -10.04 -6.50 4.13
CA GLU A 56 -10.12 -6.36 5.60
C GLU A 56 -10.82 -5.07 6.04
N VAL A 57 -10.81 -3.99 5.25
CA VAL A 57 -11.54 -2.76 5.57
C VAL A 57 -13.05 -3.02 5.60
N PHE A 58 -13.60 -3.70 4.59
CA PHE A 58 -15.01 -4.06 4.52
C PHE A 58 -15.40 -5.00 5.65
N LEU A 59 -14.62 -6.06 5.86
CA LEU A 59 -14.88 -7.07 6.90
C LEU A 59 -14.70 -6.53 8.33
N ALA A 60 -13.90 -5.47 8.50
CA ALA A 60 -13.77 -4.80 9.80
C ALA A 60 -15.00 -3.96 10.16
N LEU A 61 -15.72 -3.45 9.17
CA LEU A 61 -16.98 -2.72 9.36
C LEU A 61 -18.17 -3.68 9.49
N ASP A 62 -18.23 -4.69 8.62
CA ASP A 62 -19.33 -5.66 8.56
C ASP A 62 -18.78 -7.06 8.20
N PRO A 63 -18.66 -7.95 9.18
CA PRO A 63 -18.11 -9.29 8.96
C PRO A 63 -18.99 -10.21 8.10
N ASP A 64 -20.25 -9.85 7.83
CA ASP A 64 -21.17 -10.63 7.00
C ASP A 64 -21.03 -10.33 5.51
N LEU A 65 -20.17 -9.36 5.12
CA LEU A 65 -19.85 -9.10 3.72
C LEU A 65 -19.00 -10.24 3.14
N ALA A 66 -19.25 -10.58 1.89
CA ALA A 66 -18.40 -11.48 1.13
C ALA A 66 -17.39 -10.67 0.29
N PHE A 67 -16.11 -11.06 0.34
CA PHE A 67 -15.02 -10.46 -0.41
C PHE A 67 -14.34 -11.50 -1.30
N GLU A 68 -14.23 -11.21 -2.59
CA GLU A 68 -13.62 -12.08 -3.59
C GLU A 68 -12.52 -11.36 -4.36
N PRO A 69 -11.23 -11.58 -4.03
CA PRO A 69 -10.12 -11.06 -4.80
C PRO A 69 -9.99 -11.81 -6.13
N ARG A 70 -9.60 -11.08 -7.20
CA ARG A 70 -9.35 -11.65 -8.54
C ARG A 70 -7.87 -11.63 -8.91
N PHE A 71 -7.07 -10.89 -8.15
CA PHE A 71 -5.63 -10.73 -8.30
C PHE A 71 -4.93 -11.02 -6.98
N CYS A 72 -3.62 -11.28 -7.06
CA CYS A 72 -2.74 -11.36 -5.90
C CYS A 72 -1.80 -10.16 -5.85
N ASP A 73 -1.26 -9.87 -4.66
CA ASP A 73 -0.25 -8.83 -4.52
C ASP A 73 1.01 -9.18 -5.33
N GLY A 74 1.50 -8.20 -6.10
CA GLY A 74 2.61 -8.34 -7.04
C GLY A 74 2.18 -8.61 -8.49
N ASP A 75 0.91 -8.96 -8.75
CA ASP A 75 0.39 -9.13 -10.11
C ASP A 75 0.31 -7.78 -10.83
N ARG A 76 0.47 -7.81 -12.16
CA ARG A 76 0.25 -6.65 -13.03
C ARG A 76 -1.20 -6.67 -13.51
N ALA A 77 -1.88 -5.55 -13.37
CA ALA A 77 -3.21 -5.34 -13.88
C ALA A 77 -3.19 -4.20 -14.92
N VAL A 78 -4.09 -4.25 -15.89
CA VAL A 78 -4.26 -3.23 -16.93
C VAL A 78 -5.60 -2.51 -16.79
N ASN A 79 -5.76 -1.42 -17.51
CA ASN A 79 -7.03 -0.68 -17.51
C ASN A 79 -8.22 -1.58 -17.87
N GLY A 80 -9.24 -1.59 -17.03
CA GLY A 80 -10.45 -2.38 -17.17
C GLY A 80 -10.46 -3.71 -16.41
N ASP A 81 -9.32 -4.16 -15.86
CA ASP A 81 -9.27 -5.39 -15.09
C ASP A 81 -10.08 -5.30 -13.80
N LEU A 82 -10.89 -6.33 -13.55
CA LEU A 82 -11.63 -6.52 -12.30
C LEU A 82 -10.68 -7.05 -11.23
N LEU A 83 -10.35 -6.20 -10.25
CA LEU A 83 -9.40 -6.53 -9.19
C LEU A 83 -10.02 -7.34 -8.04
N ALA A 84 -11.25 -6.97 -7.65
CA ALA A 84 -11.99 -7.64 -6.58
C ALA A 84 -13.49 -7.34 -6.67
N GLU A 85 -14.29 -8.19 -6.05
CA GLU A 85 -15.72 -7.98 -5.79
C GLU A 85 -16.00 -8.03 -4.28
N VAL A 86 -16.95 -7.18 -3.88
CA VAL A 86 -17.51 -7.17 -2.52
C VAL A 86 -19.02 -7.26 -2.65
N SER A 87 -19.68 -8.09 -1.83
CA SER A 87 -21.14 -8.24 -1.85
C SER A 87 -21.72 -8.42 -0.46
N GLY A 88 -22.98 -8.02 -0.30
CA GLY A 88 -23.73 -8.06 0.95
C GLY A 88 -24.48 -6.76 1.24
N ASN A 89 -24.50 -6.30 2.48
CA ASN A 89 -25.20 -5.09 2.90
C ASN A 89 -24.63 -3.86 2.16
N LEU A 90 -25.50 -3.20 1.37
CA LEU A 90 -25.07 -2.08 0.52
C LEU A 90 -24.65 -0.85 1.33
N ALA A 91 -25.25 -0.62 2.50
CA ALA A 91 -24.87 0.48 3.36
C ALA A 91 -23.46 0.30 3.91
N SER A 92 -23.10 -0.92 4.32
CA SER A 92 -21.77 -1.25 4.79
C SER A 92 -20.72 -1.10 3.67
N ILE A 93 -21.04 -1.55 2.45
CA ILE A 93 -20.15 -1.40 1.28
C ILE A 93 -19.86 0.07 0.99
N LEU A 94 -20.91 0.91 0.87
CA LEU A 94 -20.76 2.34 0.58
C LEU A 94 -20.01 3.09 1.68
N THR A 95 -20.27 2.75 2.94
CA THR A 95 -19.61 3.39 4.09
C THR A 95 -18.11 3.06 4.17
N ALA A 96 -17.69 1.84 3.78
CA ALA A 96 -16.29 1.42 3.84
C ALA A 96 -15.48 1.80 2.58
N GLU A 97 -16.15 2.10 1.46
CA GLU A 97 -15.56 2.29 0.13
C GLU A 97 -14.33 3.18 0.13
N ARG A 98 -14.46 4.40 0.68
CA ARG A 98 -13.41 5.41 0.57
C ARG A 98 -12.14 5.00 1.32
N VAL A 99 -12.30 4.48 2.53
CA VAL A 99 -11.17 4.01 3.35
C VAL A 99 -10.47 2.83 2.67
N ALA A 100 -11.24 1.87 2.15
CA ALA A 100 -10.71 0.72 1.43
C ALA A 100 -9.90 1.16 0.19
N LEU A 101 -10.49 2.04 -0.65
CA LEU A 101 -9.80 2.57 -1.83
C LEU A 101 -8.54 3.37 -1.47
N ASN A 102 -8.56 4.17 -0.41
CA ASN A 102 -7.39 4.97 -0.01
C ASN A 102 -6.18 4.09 0.32
N PHE A 103 -6.35 3.00 1.04
CA PHE A 103 -5.28 2.03 1.30
C PHE A 103 -4.83 1.34 0.01
N PHE A 104 -5.77 0.82 -0.77
CA PHE A 104 -5.47 0.03 -1.96
C PHE A 104 -4.77 0.84 -3.05
N GLN A 105 -5.27 2.06 -3.31
CA GLN A 105 -4.66 2.99 -4.27
C GLN A 105 -3.26 3.41 -3.85
N ARG A 106 -3.05 3.72 -2.56
CA ARG A 106 -1.72 4.06 -2.04
C ARG A 106 -0.74 2.90 -2.18
N MET A 107 -1.12 1.73 -1.71
CA MET A 107 -0.24 0.56 -1.72
C MET A 107 0.09 0.12 -3.14
N SER A 108 -0.90 0.06 -4.03
CA SER A 108 -0.68 -0.27 -5.44
C SER A 108 0.15 0.79 -6.16
N GLY A 109 0.01 2.06 -5.81
CA GLY A 109 0.86 3.14 -6.33
C GLY A 109 2.34 2.97 -5.94
N ILE A 110 2.62 2.65 -4.68
CA ILE A 110 3.97 2.37 -4.18
C ILE A 110 4.55 1.13 -4.89
N ALA A 111 3.78 0.05 -4.99
CA ALA A 111 4.21 -1.18 -5.66
C ALA A 111 4.50 -0.94 -7.15
N SER A 112 3.65 -0.19 -7.83
CA SER A 112 3.82 0.17 -9.25
C SER A 112 5.09 0.99 -9.47
N LEU A 113 5.32 2.02 -8.65
CA LEU A 113 6.54 2.81 -8.72
C LEU A 113 7.78 1.95 -8.42
N THR A 114 7.72 1.11 -7.39
CA THR A 114 8.82 0.20 -7.02
C THR A 114 9.15 -0.74 -8.19
N ARG A 115 8.15 -1.32 -8.83
CA ARG A 115 8.33 -2.21 -9.98
C ARG A 115 9.08 -1.51 -11.11
N ARG A 116 8.76 -0.26 -11.40
CA ARG A 116 9.47 0.52 -12.43
C ARG A 116 10.96 0.65 -12.11
N TYR A 117 11.35 0.89 -10.85
CA TYR A 117 12.76 0.93 -10.44
C TYR A 117 13.42 -0.44 -10.51
N VAL A 118 12.74 -1.49 -10.07
CA VAL A 118 13.23 -2.88 -10.12
C VAL A 118 13.47 -3.32 -11.57
N ASP A 119 12.56 -3.00 -12.48
CA ASP A 119 12.68 -3.33 -13.89
C ASP A 119 13.92 -2.63 -14.55
N GLN A 120 14.29 -1.42 -14.10
CA GLN A 120 15.48 -0.71 -14.59
C GLN A 120 16.80 -1.43 -14.25
N VAL A 121 16.84 -2.16 -13.14
CA VAL A 121 18.05 -2.88 -12.70
C VAL A 121 17.95 -4.39 -12.95
N ALA A 122 16.96 -4.82 -13.73
CA ALA A 122 16.79 -6.24 -14.06
C ALA A 122 18.06 -6.83 -14.71
N GLY A 123 18.50 -7.99 -14.24
CA GLY A 123 19.74 -8.66 -14.67
C GLY A 123 21.01 -8.09 -14.06
N MET A 124 20.94 -7.05 -13.22
CA MET A 124 22.08 -6.50 -12.50
C MET A 124 22.15 -7.05 -11.06
N ARG A 125 23.29 -6.86 -10.41
CA ARG A 125 23.51 -7.27 -9.01
C ARG A 125 22.69 -6.44 -8.02
N ALA A 126 22.54 -5.14 -8.32
CA ALA A 126 21.90 -4.18 -7.43
C ALA A 126 20.44 -4.50 -7.13
N LYS A 127 20.02 -4.30 -5.89
CA LYS A 127 18.61 -4.39 -5.45
C LYS A 127 18.09 -3.01 -5.05
N ILE A 128 16.82 -2.76 -5.34
CA ILE A 128 16.13 -1.52 -4.97
C ILE A 128 15.61 -1.64 -3.54
N LEU A 129 15.95 -0.68 -2.69
CA LEU A 129 15.53 -0.60 -1.30
C LEU A 129 14.63 0.61 -1.05
N ASP A 130 13.71 0.46 -0.09
CA ASP A 130 13.01 1.58 0.52
C ASP A 130 13.89 2.32 1.54
N THR A 131 13.30 3.25 2.26
CA THR A 131 13.92 4.00 3.34
C THR A 131 12.97 4.14 4.53
N ARG A 132 13.34 4.95 5.54
CA ARG A 132 12.43 5.38 6.60
C ARG A 132 11.60 6.63 6.25
N LYS A 133 11.71 7.15 5.02
CA LYS A 133 10.93 8.29 4.52
C LYS A 133 9.53 7.83 4.10
N THR A 134 8.78 7.26 5.03
CA THR A 134 7.41 6.75 4.85
C THR A 134 6.38 7.75 5.37
N ALA A 135 5.11 7.62 4.96
CA ALA A 135 4.04 8.38 5.58
C ALA A 135 3.96 8.06 7.09
N PRO A 136 3.83 9.09 7.94
CA PRO A 136 3.69 8.88 9.38
C PRO A 136 2.53 7.91 9.69
N GLY A 137 2.82 6.91 10.52
CA GLY A 137 1.85 5.87 10.90
C GLY A 137 1.64 4.74 9.88
N LEU A 138 1.97 4.94 8.59
CA LEU A 138 1.69 3.96 7.52
C LEU A 138 2.91 3.11 7.11
N ARG A 139 4.02 3.15 7.85
CA ARG A 139 5.27 2.47 7.47
C ARG A 139 5.10 0.98 7.20
N VAL A 140 4.28 0.28 7.95
CA VAL A 140 4.03 -1.13 7.76
C VAL A 140 3.42 -1.41 6.38
N LEU A 141 2.48 -0.58 5.93
CA LEU A 141 1.83 -0.69 4.62
C LEU A 141 2.76 -0.24 3.49
N ASP A 142 3.48 0.87 3.66
CA ASP A 142 4.43 1.39 2.68
C ASP A 142 5.53 0.37 2.37
N LYS A 143 6.12 -0.22 3.41
CA LYS A 143 7.18 -1.24 3.26
C LYS A 143 6.65 -2.56 2.71
N TYR A 144 5.44 -2.95 3.08
CA TYR A 144 4.76 -4.09 2.47
C TYR A 144 4.59 -3.89 0.96
N ALA A 145 4.09 -2.72 0.54
CA ALA A 145 3.87 -2.38 -0.86
C ALA A 145 5.18 -2.36 -1.68
N VAL A 146 6.30 -1.91 -1.08
CA VAL A 146 7.62 -2.02 -1.72
C VAL A 146 7.99 -3.48 -2.00
N ARG A 147 7.76 -4.41 -1.05
CA ARG A 147 8.00 -5.85 -1.29
C ARG A 147 7.10 -6.39 -2.41
N ALA A 148 5.82 -6.04 -2.40
CA ALA A 148 4.88 -6.43 -3.47
C ALA A 148 5.34 -5.94 -4.85
N GLY A 149 5.95 -4.75 -4.92
CA GLY A 149 6.58 -4.21 -6.13
C GLY A 149 7.88 -4.90 -6.53
N GLY A 150 8.43 -5.83 -5.72
CA GLY A 150 9.68 -6.55 -5.98
C GLY A 150 10.92 -5.85 -5.41
N GLY A 151 10.76 -4.79 -4.63
CA GLY A 151 11.83 -4.16 -3.88
C GLY A 151 12.17 -4.91 -2.57
N VAL A 152 13.18 -4.43 -1.87
CA VAL A 152 13.64 -4.97 -0.59
C VAL A 152 13.51 -3.90 0.48
N ASN A 153 13.18 -4.29 1.70
CA ASN A 153 13.12 -3.33 2.79
C ASN A 153 14.50 -3.05 3.39
N HIS A 154 14.85 -1.77 3.53
CA HIS A 154 15.87 -1.30 4.45
C HIS A 154 15.34 -1.44 5.89
N ARG A 155 16.16 -1.18 6.92
CA ARG A 155 15.74 -1.25 8.32
C ARG A 155 14.35 -0.63 8.54
N PHE A 156 13.52 -1.30 9.31
CA PHE A 156 12.15 -0.87 9.57
C PHE A 156 12.10 0.39 10.43
N ALA A 157 12.92 0.42 11.50
CA ALA A 157 12.93 1.51 12.45
C ALA A 157 14.36 1.77 12.99
N LEU A 158 14.48 2.51 14.07
CA LEU A 158 15.77 2.82 14.69
C LEU A 158 16.36 1.65 15.47
N TYR A 159 15.54 0.68 15.82
CA TYR A 159 15.89 -0.45 16.69
C TYR A 159 16.37 -1.70 15.94
N ASP A 160 16.16 -1.82 14.62
CA ASP A 160 16.43 -3.07 13.88
C ASP A 160 17.66 -3.01 12.96
N GLY A 161 18.44 -1.95 13.04
CA GLY A 161 19.70 -1.82 12.32
C GLY A 161 20.44 -0.54 12.65
N VAL A 162 21.77 -0.58 12.67
CA VAL A 162 22.60 0.60 12.90
C VAL A 162 22.92 1.27 11.57
N LEU A 163 22.66 2.59 11.50
CA LEU A 163 23.10 3.45 10.40
C LEU A 163 23.71 4.71 11.02
N ILE A 164 25.04 4.82 10.92
CA ILE A 164 25.81 5.97 11.37
C ILE A 164 25.77 7.02 10.26
N LYS A 165 25.26 8.20 10.58
CA LYS A 165 25.12 9.34 9.66
C LYS A 165 26.02 10.50 10.07
N ASP A 166 26.12 11.52 9.21
CA ASP A 166 26.91 12.73 9.41
C ASP A 166 26.75 13.36 10.80
N ASN A 167 25.52 13.49 11.30
CA ASN A 167 25.27 14.02 12.65
C ASN A 167 25.81 13.10 13.76
N HIS A 168 25.78 11.78 13.58
CA HIS A 168 26.36 10.84 14.51
C HIS A 168 27.91 10.93 14.50
N ILE A 169 28.48 11.05 13.30
CA ILE A 169 29.93 11.21 13.09
C ILE A 169 30.42 12.50 13.76
N ALA A 170 29.74 13.61 13.53
CA ALA A 170 30.05 14.90 14.16
C ALA A 170 29.96 14.82 15.69
N ALA A 171 28.90 14.24 16.23
CA ALA A 171 28.71 14.08 17.68
C ALA A 171 29.75 13.16 18.33
N ALA A 172 30.25 12.16 17.59
CA ALA A 172 31.26 11.23 18.09
C ALA A 172 32.70 11.75 17.94
N GLY A 173 32.93 12.77 17.10
CA GLY A 173 34.24 13.31 16.78
C GLY A 173 35.00 12.56 15.68
N GLY A 174 34.28 11.82 14.80
CA GLY A 174 34.82 11.09 13.64
C GLY A 174 34.15 9.73 13.41
N ILE A 175 34.40 9.15 12.26
CA ILE A 175 33.86 7.83 11.86
C ILE A 175 34.38 6.72 12.78
N GLY A 176 35.72 6.67 13.02
CA GLY A 176 36.35 5.67 13.87
C GLY A 176 35.76 5.64 15.28
N PRO A 177 35.72 6.79 16.01
CA PRO A 177 35.07 6.87 17.32
C PRO A 177 33.59 6.50 17.31
N ALA A 178 32.84 6.85 16.24
CA ALA A 178 31.42 6.51 16.13
C ALA A 178 31.20 4.99 16.01
N VAL A 179 31.96 4.32 15.13
CA VAL A 179 31.89 2.86 14.95
C VAL A 179 32.29 2.14 16.21
N LEU A 180 33.38 2.55 16.88
CA LEU A 180 33.86 1.92 18.12
C LEU A 180 32.80 1.99 19.21
N ARG A 181 32.25 3.17 19.51
CA ARG A 181 31.21 3.36 20.54
C ARG A 181 29.96 2.51 20.25
N VAL A 182 29.53 2.44 18.99
CA VAL A 182 28.40 1.62 18.60
C VAL A 182 28.73 0.14 18.81
N ARG A 183 29.91 -0.31 18.39
CA ARG A 183 30.35 -1.71 18.51
C ARG A 183 30.41 -2.19 20.00
N GLU A 184 30.77 -1.30 20.91
CA GLU A 184 30.77 -1.56 22.35
C GLU A 184 29.39 -1.58 23.00
N SER A 185 28.42 -0.89 22.39
CA SER A 185 27.10 -0.64 23.01
C SER A 185 25.97 -1.50 22.46
N VAL A 186 26.08 -2.03 21.22
CA VAL A 186 25.01 -2.81 20.59
C VAL A 186 25.34 -4.30 20.52
N SER A 187 24.32 -5.13 20.32
CA SER A 187 24.51 -6.56 20.08
C SER A 187 25.44 -6.81 18.88
N HIS A 188 26.36 -7.75 19.01
CA HIS A 188 27.25 -8.19 17.93
C HIS A 188 26.52 -8.75 16.69
N LEU A 189 25.24 -9.08 16.83
CA LEU A 189 24.38 -9.53 15.73
C LEU A 189 23.88 -8.38 14.85
N LEU A 190 23.95 -7.12 15.31
CA LEU A 190 23.55 -5.97 14.53
C LEU A 190 24.69 -5.51 13.61
N LYS A 191 24.36 -5.38 12.32
CA LYS A 191 25.26 -4.80 11.32
C LYS A 191 25.36 -3.29 11.49
N ILE A 192 26.58 -2.76 11.28
CA ILE A 192 26.86 -1.32 11.33
C ILE A 192 27.08 -0.83 9.89
N GLU A 193 26.17 -0.02 9.43
CA GLU A 193 26.29 0.72 8.18
C GLU A 193 26.76 2.14 8.45
N VAL A 194 27.69 2.64 7.62
CA VAL A 194 28.23 4.00 7.72
C VAL A 194 27.92 4.77 6.45
N GLU A 195 27.23 5.90 6.58
CA GLU A 195 26.99 6.86 5.50
C GLU A 195 28.26 7.69 5.27
N VAL A 196 28.78 7.70 4.04
CA VAL A 196 29.99 8.40 3.63
C VAL A 196 29.75 9.26 2.40
N LYS A 197 30.40 10.44 2.35
CA LYS A 197 30.24 11.43 1.27
C LYS A 197 31.49 11.54 0.39
N THR A 198 32.61 10.96 0.83
CA THR A 198 33.91 11.05 0.11
C THR A 198 34.64 9.71 0.15
N LEU A 199 35.58 9.53 -0.81
CA LEU A 199 36.46 8.36 -0.81
C LEU A 199 37.43 8.32 0.37
N ALA A 200 37.68 9.46 1.02
CA ALA A 200 38.49 9.52 2.26
C ALA A 200 37.68 8.97 3.45
N GLU A 201 36.42 9.38 3.59
CA GLU A 201 35.50 8.84 4.61
C GLU A 201 35.25 7.34 4.41
N LEU A 202 35.15 6.88 3.14
CA LEU A 202 35.06 5.45 2.82
C LEU A 202 36.28 4.69 3.39
N ALA A 203 37.49 5.21 3.16
CA ALA A 203 38.71 4.54 3.67
C ALA A 203 38.72 4.50 5.21
N GLU A 204 38.24 5.56 5.87
CA GLU A 204 38.09 5.60 7.33
C GLU A 204 37.06 4.58 7.84
N ALA A 205 35.86 4.50 7.19
CA ALA A 205 34.81 3.55 7.53
C ALA A 205 35.29 2.08 7.39
N LEU A 206 36.01 1.77 6.32
CA LEU A 206 36.62 0.45 6.10
C LEU A 206 37.64 0.11 7.19
N LYS A 207 38.53 1.07 7.53
CA LYS A 207 39.52 0.90 8.60
C LYS A 207 38.87 0.73 9.97
N ALA A 208 37.75 1.41 10.24
CA ALA A 208 36.98 1.31 11.46
C ALA A 208 36.18 -0.01 11.58
N GLY A 209 36.11 -0.82 10.52
CA GLY A 209 35.41 -2.11 10.52
C GLY A 209 33.89 -1.97 10.35
N ALA A 210 33.43 -1.05 9.52
CA ALA A 210 32.02 -0.99 9.10
C ALA A 210 31.60 -2.32 8.43
N ASP A 211 30.34 -2.77 8.66
CA ASP A 211 29.79 -3.99 8.05
C ASP A 211 29.17 -3.73 6.66
N SER A 212 28.78 -2.49 6.38
CA SER A 212 28.36 -1.97 5.08
C SER A 212 28.63 -0.47 5.01
N VAL A 213 28.65 0.09 3.79
CA VAL A 213 28.81 1.52 3.57
C VAL A 213 27.72 2.03 2.64
N MET A 214 27.18 3.22 2.96
CA MET A 214 26.24 3.94 2.14
C MET A 214 26.92 5.15 1.51
N LEU A 215 26.97 5.20 0.18
CA LEU A 215 27.52 6.31 -0.61
C LEU A 215 26.43 7.38 -0.76
N ASP A 216 26.56 8.50 -0.03
CA ASP A 216 25.56 9.55 -0.04
C ASP A 216 25.86 10.61 -1.09
N ASN A 217 25.00 10.75 -2.09
CA ASN A 217 25.06 11.75 -3.16
C ASN A 217 26.36 11.77 -3.99
N MET A 218 27.09 10.69 -4.06
CA MET A 218 28.30 10.59 -4.88
C MET A 218 27.99 10.56 -6.39
N GLY A 219 28.96 10.99 -7.22
CA GLY A 219 28.91 10.83 -8.67
C GLY A 219 29.12 9.37 -9.11
N ILE A 220 28.65 9.01 -10.32
CA ILE A 220 28.75 7.62 -10.84
C ILE A 220 30.21 7.15 -10.87
N GLY A 221 31.15 8.00 -11.30
CA GLY A 221 32.58 7.67 -11.31
C GLY A 221 33.17 7.43 -9.92
N GLU A 222 32.73 8.24 -8.92
CA GLU A 222 33.14 8.06 -7.52
C GLU A 222 32.55 6.78 -6.92
N MET A 223 31.29 6.45 -7.25
CA MET A 223 30.67 5.19 -6.85
C MET A 223 31.42 3.97 -7.39
N ALA A 224 31.79 4.00 -8.68
CA ALA A 224 32.57 2.94 -9.29
C ALA A 224 33.96 2.79 -8.65
N GLU A 225 34.61 3.90 -8.30
CA GLU A 225 35.89 3.90 -7.56
C GLU A 225 35.70 3.35 -6.13
N ALA A 226 34.63 3.76 -5.44
CA ALA A 226 34.29 3.25 -4.11
C ALA A 226 34.11 1.73 -4.11
N VAL A 227 33.35 1.20 -5.08
CA VAL A 227 33.13 -0.24 -5.26
C VAL A 227 34.47 -0.98 -5.49
N ARG A 228 35.36 -0.42 -6.35
CA ARG A 228 36.71 -1.03 -6.55
C ARG A 228 37.51 -1.06 -5.25
N ARG A 229 37.52 0.03 -4.47
CA ARG A 229 38.26 0.10 -3.19
C ARG A 229 37.74 -0.86 -2.14
N VAL A 230 36.42 -1.03 -2.08
CA VAL A 230 35.77 -2.02 -1.20
C VAL A 230 36.14 -3.44 -1.61
N GLY A 231 36.25 -3.71 -2.93
CA GLY A 231 36.73 -4.99 -3.45
C GLY A 231 35.89 -6.19 -3.03
N GLY A 232 34.59 -6.00 -2.83
CA GLY A 232 33.66 -7.07 -2.44
C GLY A 232 33.76 -7.53 -0.98
N LYS A 233 34.53 -6.84 -0.14
CA LYS A 233 34.70 -7.21 1.31
C LYS A 233 33.46 -6.99 2.12
N ILE A 234 32.71 -5.91 1.84
CA ILE A 234 31.45 -5.54 2.49
C ILE A 234 30.48 -5.03 1.41
N PRO A 235 29.15 -5.08 1.67
CA PRO A 235 28.17 -4.48 0.76
C PRO A 235 28.32 -2.97 0.63
N VAL A 236 27.96 -2.46 -0.57
CA VAL A 236 27.95 -1.03 -0.89
C VAL A 236 26.53 -0.62 -1.28
N GLU A 237 25.96 0.32 -0.56
CA GLU A 237 24.69 0.96 -0.86
C GLU A 237 24.92 2.33 -1.52
N ALA A 238 24.10 2.68 -2.51
CA ALA A 238 24.03 4.03 -3.06
C ALA A 238 22.74 4.72 -2.63
N SER A 239 22.85 5.97 -2.18
CA SER A 239 21.74 6.79 -1.72
C SER A 239 21.84 8.23 -2.24
N GLY A 240 20.72 8.95 -2.21
CA GLY A 240 20.63 10.36 -2.58
C GLY A 240 20.28 10.59 -4.06
N ASN A 241 19.20 11.37 -4.28
CA ASN A 241 18.73 11.81 -5.60
C ASN A 241 18.60 10.68 -6.64
N MET A 242 18.06 9.53 -6.23
CA MET A 242 17.83 8.37 -7.10
C MET A 242 16.55 8.59 -7.92
N THR A 243 16.70 8.82 -9.23
CA THR A 243 15.60 8.89 -10.21
C THR A 243 15.56 7.63 -11.08
N LEU A 244 14.45 7.42 -11.79
CA LEU A 244 14.32 6.29 -12.73
C LEU A 244 15.37 6.32 -13.85
N GLU A 245 15.77 7.52 -14.30
CA GLU A 245 16.75 7.70 -15.35
C GLU A 245 18.17 7.38 -14.87
N ARG A 246 18.45 7.65 -13.58
CA ARG A 246 19.79 7.50 -13.00
C ARG A 246 20.07 6.09 -12.48
N VAL A 247 19.03 5.39 -11.99
CA VAL A 247 19.17 4.16 -11.21
C VAL A 247 19.94 3.06 -11.96
N ARG A 248 19.78 2.97 -13.30
CA ARG A 248 20.48 2.00 -14.12
C ARG A 248 22.00 2.23 -14.15
N ASP A 249 22.42 3.49 -14.27
CA ASP A 249 23.84 3.86 -14.29
C ASP A 249 24.49 3.63 -12.92
N VAL A 250 23.74 3.93 -11.83
CA VAL A 250 24.18 3.63 -10.46
C VAL A 250 24.37 2.13 -10.27
N ALA A 251 23.43 1.30 -10.75
CA ALA A 251 23.55 -0.15 -10.69
C ALA A 251 24.76 -0.66 -11.50
N ALA A 252 25.03 -0.05 -12.67
CA ALA A 252 26.17 -0.38 -13.51
C ALA A 252 27.53 -0.01 -12.87
N ALA A 253 27.56 0.94 -11.91
CA ALA A 253 28.75 1.23 -11.11
C ALA A 253 29.16 0.06 -10.19
N GLY A 254 28.29 -0.94 -10.01
CA GLY A 254 28.59 -2.18 -9.30
C GLY A 254 28.18 -2.19 -7.82
N VAL A 255 27.33 -1.26 -7.37
CA VAL A 255 26.79 -1.27 -6.02
C VAL A 255 25.87 -2.47 -5.78
N ASP A 256 25.70 -2.85 -4.51
CA ASP A 256 24.85 -3.98 -4.11
C ASP A 256 23.40 -3.55 -3.87
N TRP A 257 23.22 -2.35 -3.34
CA TRP A 257 21.94 -1.80 -2.96
C TRP A 257 21.76 -0.36 -3.43
N ILE A 258 20.52 0.01 -3.75
CA ILE A 258 20.15 1.38 -4.12
C ILE A 258 18.91 1.76 -3.34
N SER A 259 19.07 2.66 -2.36
CA SER A 259 17.95 3.14 -1.56
C SER A 259 17.26 4.33 -2.22
N VAL A 260 15.94 4.23 -2.37
CA VAL A 260 15.10 5.17 -3.09
C VAL A 260 13.98 5.68 -2.18
N GLY A 261 14.14 6.87 -1.62
CA GLY A 261 13.11 7.46 -0.74
C GLY A 261 11.80 7.76 -1.46
N ALA A 262 11.87 8.10 -2.76
CA ALA A 262 10.71 8.45 -3.57
C ALA A 262 9.67 7.32 -3.65
N LEU A 263 10.05 6.06 -3.46
CA LEU A 263 9.12 4.91 -3.46
C LEU A 263 7.97 5.09 -2.47
N THR A 264 8.23 5.73 -1.34
CA THR A 264 7.26 5.84 -0.25
C THR A 264 6.79 7.26 0.04
N HIS A 265 7.63 8.30 -0.24
CA HIS A 265 7.23 9.68 0.02
C HIS A 265 6.67 10.41 -1.22
N SER A 266 6.86 9.87 -2.45
CA SER A 266 6.43 10.54 -3.70
C SER A 266 5.74 9.61 -4.69
N ALA A 267 5.35 8.40 -4.29
CA ALA A 267 4.56 7.53 -5.15
C ALA A 267 3.17 8.12 -5.38
N PRO A 268 2.72 8.25 -6.65
CA PRO A 268 1.33 8.60 -6.93
C PRO A 268 0.42 7.44 -6.50
N ALA A 269 -0.79 7.76 -6.05
CA ALA A 269 -1.82 6.74 -5.84
C ALA A 269 -2.21 6.09 -7.18
N ALA A 270 -2.44 4.78 -7.17
CA ALA A 270 -2.94 4.07 -8.34
C ALA A 270 -4.40 4.48 -8.63
N ASP A 271 -4.77 4.51 -9.90
CA ASP A 271 -6.14 4.83 -10.29
C ASP A 271 -7.00 3.56 -10.28
N ILE A 272 -7.80 3.41 -9.21
CA ILE A 272 -8.71 2.30 -8.98
C ILE A 272 -10.07 2.87 -8.60
N SER A 273 -11.14 2.38 -9.21
CA SER A 273 -12.52 2.75 -8.86
C SER A 273 -13.27 1.58 -8.25
N LEU A 274 -14.25 1.87 -7.39
CA LEU A 274 -15.26 0.92 -6.94
C LEU A 274 -16.61 1.37 -7.52
N ALA A 275 -17.35 0.45 -8.14
CA ALA A 275 -18.67 0.73 -8.71
C ALA A 275 -19.68 -0.28 -8.17
N VAL A 276 -20.78 0.22 -7.62
CA VAL A 276 -21.93 -0.61 -7.23
C VAL A 276 -22.68 -1.08 -8.47
N ILE A 277 -22.94 -2.39 -8.51
CA ILE A 277 -23.77 -3.03 -9.53
C ILE A 277 -25.12 -3.34 -8.88
N ARG A 278 -26.18 -2.76 -9.39
CA ARG A 278 -27.52 -3.20 -9.00
C ARG A 278 -27.76 -4.58 -9.61
N GLU A 279 -28.05 -5.56 -8.77
CA GLU A 279 -28.70 -6.78 -9.24
C GLU A 279 -30.12 -6.38 -9.59
N GLU A 280 -30.50 -6.48 -10.89
CA GLU A 280 -31.91 -6.43 -11.26
C GLU A 280 -32.58 -7.59 -10.50
N PRO A 281 -33.74 -7.36 -9.83
CA PRO A 281 -34.48 -8.47 -9.22
C PRO A 281 -34.75 -9.49 -10.31
N ALA A 282 -34.44 -10.76 -10.03
CA ALA A 282 -34.71 -11.86 -10.96
C ALA A 282 -36.16 -11.72 -11.44
N GLU A 283 -36.36 -11.59 -12.77
CA GLU A 283 -37.69 -11.61 -13.36
C GLU A 283 -38.33 -12.95 -13.00
N GLY A 284 -39.16 -13.03 -11.95
CA GLY A 284 -39.77 -14.28 -11.53
C GLY A 284 -40.57 -14.32 -10.25
N GLU A 285 -41.06 -13.19 -9.75
CA GLU A 285 -42.22 -13.21 -8.85
C GLU A 285 -43.25 -12.17 -9.28
N SER A 286 -43.93 -12.49 -10.40
CA SER A 286 -45.18 -11.84 -10.75
C SER A 286 -46.16 -12.08 -9.62
N ALA A 287 -46.55 -11.01 -8.95
CA ALA A 287 -47.63 -10.99 -7.97
C ALA A 287 -48.81 -11.81 -8.49
N GLY A 288 -49.11 -12.88 -7.76
CA GLY A 288 -50.25 -13.74 -8.04
C GLY A 288 -51.53 -12.93 -8.20
N SER A 289 -52.17 -13.16 -9.33
CA SER A 289 -53.48 -12.63 -9.69
C SER A 289 -54.46 -12.65 -8.53
N ALA A 290 -54.76 -11.46 -8.01
CA ALA A 290 -55.94 -11.28 -7.18
C ALA A 290 -57.18 -11.52 -8.04
N GLY A 291 -57.81 -12.66 -7.87
CA GLY A 291 -59.01 -13.08 -8.56
C GLY A 291 -60.12 -12.06 -8.54
N ARG A 292 -60.47 -11.53 -9.70
CA ARG A 292 -61.72 -10.81 -9.91
C ARG A 292 -62.87 -11.79 -9.73
N LYS A 293 -63.54 -11.75 -8.62
CA LYS A 293 -64.87 -12.33 -8.47
C LYS A 293 -65.85 -11.46 -9.29
N SER A 294 -66.34 -12.03 -10.35
CA SER A 294 -67.47 -11.52 -11.16
C SER A 294 -68.74 -11.59 -10.32
N ALA A 295 -69.37 -10.45 -10.05
CA ALA A 295 -70.71 -10.37 -9.52
C ALA A 295 -71.65 -10.03 -10.71
N SER A 296 -72.56 -10.97 -11.00
CA SER A 296 -73.66 -10.86 -11.92
C SER A 296 -74.72 -9.84 -11.45
N PRO A 297 -75.39 -9.12 -12.35
CA PRO A 297 -76.43 -8.18 -11.99
C PRO A 297 -77.80 -8.83 -11.75
N GLY A 298 -78.35 -8.70 -10.56
CA GLY A 298 -79.73 -9.01 -10.26
C GLY A 298 -80.64 -7.82 -10.50
N ARG A 299 -81.65 -8.05 -11.37
CA ARG A 299 -82.79 -7.15 -11.62
C ARG A 299 -83.74 -7.11 -10.45
N GLY A 300 -84.39 -5.95 -10.26
CA GLY A 300 -85.77 -5.98 -9.75
C GLY A 300 -86.19 -4.87 -8.80
N ARG A 301 -86.96 -3.94 -9.39
CA ARG A 301 -88.23 -3.28 -8.95
C ARG A 301 -88.22 -2.28 -7.79
N GLU A 302 -88.48 -1.09 -8.20
CA GLU A 302 -89.66 -0.23 -7.99
C GLU A 302 -90.27 -0.13 -6.58
N SER A 303 -90.48 1.10 -6.28
CA SER A 303 -91.61 1.84 -5.60
C SER A 303 -91.15 2.39 -4.24
N GLY A 304 -91.32 3.68 -4.08
CA GLY A 304 -92.42 4.40 -3.78
C GLY A 304 -92.17 5.44 -2.69
N ALA A 305 -92.41 6.65 -3.06
CA ALA A 305 -93.07 7.71 -2.32
C ALA A 305 -92.57 8.16 -0.91
N SER A 306 -92.27 9.47 -0.89
CA SER A 306 -92.99 10.50 -0.12
C SER A 306 -92.39 10.97 1.21
N ARG A 307 -92.17 12.29 1.23
CA ARG A 307 -92.40 13.28 2.27
C ARG A 307 -91.66 13.11 3.65
N ARG A 308 -90.78 13.95 3.94
CA ARG A 308 -90.95 15.36 4.45
C ARG A 308 -89.58 16.01 4.58
#